data_cbd4094129baa201dbddd3c2a7b0e862
#
_entry.id   cbd4094129baa201dbddd3c2a7b0e862
#
_cell.length_a   1.000
_cell.length_b   1.000
_cell.length_c   1.000
_cell.angle_alpha   90.00
_cell.angle_beta   90.00
_cell.angle_gamma   90.00
#
_symmetry.space_group_name_H-M   'P 1'
#
loop_
_entity.id
_entity.type
_entity.pdbx_description
1 polymer ?
#
loop_
_entity_poly.entity_id
_entity_poly.type
_entity_poly.pdbx_seq_one_letter_code
_entity_poly.pdbx_strand_id
1 'polypeptide(L)'
;GGKLNISSKDKARFELRDENFLGSGDRILVSGFYENPRSPNMGIGGEITKRNIGGSFIDAVAGYQDYGKAFSSDRNQETVFYTRLEKPLVTPYIPTTGALEYTYRRTRNVYNLDSAVYHDRFKYINYSMDAWFGYSLDSKRSLYENKEIRMHRFIAIRGFRTFFQIIPAQY
;
A
#
# COMPACT_ATOMS: atom_id res chain seq x y z
N GLY A 1 2.30 -19.63 -1.61
CA GLY A 1 1.50 -19.99 -0.40
C GLY A 1 0.12 -19.38 -0.43
N GLY A 2 -0.85 -20.04 0.18
CA GLY A 2 -2.22 -19.57 0.30
C GLY A 2 -2.62 -19.37 1.77
N LYS A 3 -3.47 -18.37 2.04
CA LYS A 3 -4.09 -18.15 3.34
C LYS A 3 -5.60 -18.02 3.16
N LEU A 4 -6.35 -18.72 3.99
CA LEU A 4 -7.80 -18.58 4.10
C LEU A 4 -8.11 -18.09 5.52
N ASN A 5 -8.80 -16.98 5.63
CA ASN A 5 -9.26 -16.44 6.90
C ASN A 5 -10.79 -16.32 6.86
N ILE A 6 -11.48 -17.08 7.70
CA ILE A 6 -12.93 -17.05 7.87
C ILE A 6 -13.19 -16.34 9.20
N SER A 7 -13.65 -15.10 9.14
CA SER A 7 -13.88 -14.28 10.33
C SER A 7 -15.27 -14.49 10.95
N SER A 8 -16.26 -14.90 10.13
CA SER A 8 -17.61 -15.26 10.57
C SER A 8 -18.32 -16.00 9.43
N LYS A 9 -19.58 -16.48 9.66
CA LYS A 9 -20.42 -17.08 8.60
C LYS A 9 -20.68 -16.09 7.44
N ASP A 10 -20.57 -14.78 7.70
CA ASP A 10 -20.91 -13.73 6.76
C ASP A 10 -19.68 -13.04 6.16
N LYS A 11 -18.47 -13.39 6.59
CA LYS A 11 -17.22 -12.78 6.12
C LYS A 11 -16.13 -13.82 5.91
N ALA A 12 -15.57 -13.82 4.71
CA ALA A 12 -14.41 -14.63 4.38
C ALA A 12 -13.40 -13.84 3.55
N ARG A 13 -12.13 -14.12 3.74
CA ARG A 13 -11.04 -13.58 2.94
C ARG A 13 -10.09 -14.70 2.56
N PHE A 14 -9.71 -14.73 1.29
CA PHE A 14 -8.65 -15.61 0.82
C PHE A 14 -7.52 -14.79 0.22
N GLU A 15 -6.32 -15.32 0.29
CA GLU A 15 -5.12 -14.71 -0.24
C GLU A 15 -4.22 -15.81 -0.82
N LEU A 16 -3.78 -15.61 -2.06
CA LEU A 16 -2.79 -16.42 -2.74
C LEU A 16 -1.57 -15.56 -3.01
N ARG A 17 -0.41 -16.04 -2.63
CA ARG A 17 0.86 -15.34 -2.77
C ARG A 17 1.91 -16.23 -3.39
N ASP A 18 2.59 -15.71 -4.40
CA ASP A 18 3.80 -16.28 -4.97
C ASP A 18 4.95 -15.27 -4.80
N GLU A 19 6.03 -15.69 -4.15
CA GLU A 19 7.20 -14.84 -3.83
C GLU A 19 8.29 -14.91 -4.90
N ASN A 20 8.15 -15.78 -5.89
CA ASN A 20 9.12 -15.96 -6.96
C ASN A 20 8.41 -16.27 -8.29
N PHE A 21 7.55 -15.34 -8.67
CA PHE A 21 6.72 -15.51 -9.85
C PHE A 21 7.56 -15.74 -11.10
N LEU A 22 7.33 -16.88 -11.76
CA LEU A 22 8.09 -17.34 -12.94
C LEU A 22 9.62 -17.38 -12.74
N GLY A 23 10.10 -17.53 -11.50
CA GLY A 23 11.53 -17.58 -11.22
C GLY A 23 12.26 -16.23 -11.27
N SER A 24 11.54 -15.11 -11.42
CA SER A 24 12.11 -13.76 -11.53
C SER A 24 12.45 -13.10 -10.20
N GLY A 25 12.06 -13.71 -9.08
CA GLY A 25 12.13 -13.08 -7.75
C GLY A 25 11.04 -12.05 -7.48
N ASP A 26 10.16 -11.83 -8.43
CA ASP A 26 9.03 -10.93 -8.29
C ASP A 26 7.92 -11.57 -7.45
N ARG A 27 7.11 -10.74 -6.80
CA ARG A 27 5.98 -11.21 -6.00
C ARG A 27 4.66 -10.85 -6.67
N ILE A 28 3.75 -11.82 -6.68
CA ILE A 28 2.35 -11.59 -7.02
C ILE A 28 1.48 -12.02 -5.83
N LEU A 29 0.49 -11.20 -5.52
CA LEU A 29 -0.54 -11.47 -4.54
C LEU A 29 -1.91 -11.26 -5.19
N VAL A 30 -2.78 -12.24 -5.05
CA VAL A 30 -4.19 -12.16 -5.44
C VAL A 30 -5.03 -12.44 -4.21
N SER A 31 -6.05 -11.63 -3.99
CA SER A 31 -6.91 -11.76 -2.83
C SER A 31 -8.37 -11.60 -3.21
N GLY A 32 -9.23 -12.28 -2.48
CA GLY A 32 -10.68 -12.14 -2.58
C GLY A 32 -11.29 -11.96 -1.22
N PHE A 33 -12.42 -11.30 -1.22
CA PHE A 33 -13.18 -10.95 -0.04
C PHE A 33 -14.66 -11.26 -0.28
N TYR A 34 -15.31 -11.86 0.69
CA TYR A 34 -16.75 -12.11 0.70
C TYR A 34 -17.37 -11.50 1.96
N GLU A 35 -18.48 -10.79 1.80
CA GLU A 35 -19.25 -10.23 2.91
C GLU A 35 -20.74 -10.18 2.53
N ASN A 36 -21.58 -10.87 3.30
CA ASN A 36 -22.99 -11.07 2.97
C ASN A 36 -23.79 -9.77 2.79
N PRO A 37 -23.70 -8.75 3.68
CA PRO A 37 -24.48 -7.52 3.52
C PRO A 37 -23.97 -6.59 2.41
N ARG A 38 -22.88 -6.93 1.73
CA ARG A 38 -22.29 -6.13 0.64
C ARG A 38 -22.93 -6.47 -0.71
N SER A 39 -23.09 -5.48 -1.58
CA SER A 39 -23.56 -5.68 -2.97
C SER A 39 -22.61 -5.01 -3.99
N PRO A 40 -21.89 -5.75 -4.84
CA PRO A 40 -21.79 -7.20 -4.85
C PRO A 40 -21.12 -7.72 -3.56
N ASN A 41 -21.52 -8.89 -3.11
CA ASN A 41 -21.01 -9.49 -1.87
C ASN A 41 -19.56 -10.00 -1.98
N MET A 42 -18.99 -9.97 -3.17
CA MET A 42 -17.59 -10.30 -3.43
C MET A 42 -16.77 -9.05 -3.74
N GLY A 43 -15.51 -9.07 -3.36
CA GLY A 43 -14.49 -8.10 -3.71
C GLY A 43 -13.20 -8.77 -4.11
N ILE A 44 -12.42 -8.11 -4.95
CA ILE A 44 -11.14 -8.60 -5.44
C ILE A 44 -10.02 -7.62 -5.10
N GLY A 45 -8.83 -8.16 -4.97
CA GLY A 45 -7.60 -7.38 -4.82
C GLY A 45 -6.42 -8.10 -5.45
N GLY A 46 -5.41 -7.35 -5.80
CA GLY A 46 -4.16 -7.88 -6.31
C GLY A 46 -3.02 -6.91 -6.11
N GLU A 47 -1.82 -7.44 -5.98
CA GLU A 47 -0.58 -6.68 -5.88
C GLU A 47 0.51 -7.39 -6.66
N ILE A 48 1.29 -6.62 -7.39
CA ILE A 48 2.53 -7.07 -8.01
C ILE A 48 3.70 -6.25 -7.44
N THR A 49 4.78 -6.94 -7.10
CA THR A 49 6.04 -6.32 -6.68
C THR A 49 7.15 -6.77 -7.63
N LYS A 50 7.68 -5.82 -8.38
CA LYS A 50 8.91 -5.99 -9.15
C LYS A 50 10.08 -5.62 -8.29
N ARG A 51 10.95 -6.61 -7.97
CA ARG A 51 12.11 -6.40 -7.11
C ARG A 51 13.34 -6.01 -7.91
N ASN A 52 14.17 -5.17 -7.31
CA ASN A 52 15.51 -4.83 -7.80
C ASN A 52 15.55 -4.44 -9.27
N ILE A 53 14.76 -3.44 -9.66
CA ILE A 53 14.64 -3.01 -11.06
C ILE A 53 16.02 -2.66 -11.64
N GLY A 54 16.44 -3.42 -12.65
CA GLY A 54 17.71 -3.20 -13.35
C GLY A 54 18.95 -3.23 -12.44
N GLY A 55 18.92 -3.91 -11.29
CA GLY A 55 20.03 -3.95 -10.35
C GLY A 55 20.20 -2.67 -9.49
N SER A 56 19.21 -1.79 -9.48
CA SER A 56 19.26 -0.49 -8.77
C SER A 56 18.93 -0.57 -7.28
N PHE A 57 18.55 -1.75 -6.78
CA PHE A 57 17.95 -1.97 -5.46
C PHE A 57 16.65 -1.19 -5.24
N ILE A 58 15.96 -0.83 -6.33
CA ILE A 58 14.65 -0.21 -6.27
C ILE A 58 13.61 -1.28 -6.53
N ASP A 59 12.63 -1.37 -5.64
CA ASP A 59 11.44 -2.19 -5.80
C ASP A 59 10.27 -1.32 -6.27
N ALA A 60 9.48 -1.82 -7.21
CA ALA A 60 8.22 -1.21 -7.62
C ALA A 60 7.04 -2.08 -7.20
N VAL A 61 6.04 -1.47 -6.62
CA VAL A 61 4.80 -2.10 -6.21
C VAL A 61 3.64 -1.44 -6.93
N ALA A 62 2.71 -2.22 -7.43
CA ALA A 62 1.40 -1.74 -7.88
C ALA A 62 0.32 -2.63 -7.30
N GLY A 63 -0.72 -2.03 -6.75
CA GLY A 63 -1.79 -2.77 -6.12
C GLY A 63 -3.15 -2.17 -6.37
N TYR A 64 -4.15 -3.04 -6.36
CA TYR A 64 -5.57 -2.71 -6.47
C TYR A 64 -6.36 -3.51 -5.46
N GLN A 65 -7.36 -2.88 -4.85
CA GLN A 65 -8.27 -3.51 -3.91
C GLN A 65 -9.62 -2.81 -3.97
N ASP A 66 -10.70 -3.55 -4.13
CA ASP A 66 -12.04 -2.96 -4.21
C ASP A 66 -12.86 -3.11 -2.91
N TYR A 67 -12.25 -3.60 -1.85
CA TYR A 67 -12.85 -3.82 -0.54
C TYR A 67 -12.02 -3.20 0.60
N GLY A 68 -11.32 -2.08 0.34
CA GLY A 68 -10.65 -1.33 1.37
C GLY A 68 -11.64 -0.78 2.40
N LYS A 69 -11.18 -0.59 3.63
CA LYS A 69 -11.97 0.08 4.66
C LYS A 69 -12.01 1.58 4.41
N ALA A 70 -13.22 2.12 4.33
CA ALA A 70 -13.41 3.56 4.23
C ALA A 70 -13.18 4.23 5.59
N PHE A 71 -12.38 5.30 5.61
CA PHE A 71 -12.05 5.99 6.86
C PHE A 71 -13.28 6.65 7.52
N SER A 72 -14.27 7.05 6.72
CA SER A 72 -15.48 7.72 7.21
C SER A 72 -16.53 6.78 7.80
N SER A 73 -16.53 5.49 7.41
CA SER A 73 -17.55 4.52 7.81
C SER A 73 -17.00 3.21 8.36
N ASP A 74 -15.68 3.01 8.30
CA ASP A 74 -14.97 1.76 8.63
C ASP A 74 -15.53 0.50 7.92
N ARG A 75 -16.35 0.69 6.87
CA ARG A 75 -16.93 -0.39 6.07
C ARG A 75 -16.02 -0.74 4.90
N ASN A 76 -16.09 -1.98 4.42
CA ASN A 76 -15.32 -2.48 3.27
C ASN A 76 -15.94 -2.00 1.94
N GLN A 77 -15.94 -0.70 1.71
CA GLN A 77 -16.56 -0.05 0.55
C GLN A 77 -15.61 0.86 -0.24
N GLU A 78 -14.33 0.84 0.09
CA GLU A 78 -13.35 1.67 -0.58
C GLU A 78 -12.61 0.89 -1.67
N THR A 79 -12.56 1.49 -2.87
CA THR A 79 -11.66 1.04 -3.92
C THR A 79 -10.34 1.80 -3.77
N VAL A 80 -9.25 1.08 -3.69
CA VAL A 80 -7.90 1.63 -3.54
C VAL A 80 -7.05 1.15 -4.71
N PHE A 81 -6.37 2.08 -5.36
CA PHE A 81 -5.28 1.81 -6.27
C PHE A 81 -4.03 2.52 -5.75
N TYR A 82 -2.91 1.83 -5.72
CA TYR A 82 -1.66 2.43 -5.28
C TYR A 82 -0.47 1.94 -6.10
N THR A 83 0.52 2.81 -6.21
CA THR A 83 1.83 2.48 -6.75
C THR A 83 2.90 3.01 -5.80
N ARG A 84 3.96 2.25 -5.64
CA ARG A 84 5.09 2.62 -4.78
C ARG A 84 6.40 2.24 -5.44
N LEU A 85 7.35 3.16 -5.42
CA LEU A 85 8.76 2.91 -5.69
C LEU A 85 9.49 3.02 -4.36
N GLU A 86 10.25 2.02 -4.01
CA GLU A 86 10.98 1.98 -2.74
C GLU A 86 12.41 1.52 -2.96
N LYS A 87 13.34 2.24 -2.41
CA LYS A 87 14.74 1.83 -2.27
C LYS A 87 15.02 1.49 -0.82
N PRO A 88 14.91 0.21 -0.43
CA PRO A 88 15.16 -0.20 0.94
C PRO A 88 16.63 -0.04 1.31
N LEU A 89 16.91 0.11 2.59
CA LEU A 89 18.27 0.11 3.12
C LEU A 89 18.76 -1.35 3.24
N VAL A 90 19.26 -1.89 2.13
CA VAL A 90 19.65 -3.31 2.04
C VAL A 90 21.02 -3.62 2.64
N THR A 91 21.91 -2.63 2.70
CA THR A 91 23.23 -2.77 3.30
C THR A 91 23.69 -1.46 3.96
N PRO A 92 24.57 -1.51 4.96
CA PRO A 92 25.14 -0.32 5.59
C PRO A 92 26.03 0.49 4.63
N TYR A 93 26.39 -0.07 3.49
CA TYR A 93 27.27 0.56 2.49
C TYR A 93 26.51 1.41 1.47
N ILE A 94 25.20 1.24 1.34
CA ILE A 94 24.38 2.05 0.44
C ILE A 94 23.91 3.28 1.22
N PRO A 95 24.34 4.50 0.83
CA PRO A 95 24.06 5.68 1.63
C PRO A 95 22.64 6.19 1.49
N THR A 96 21.93 5.80 0.42
CA THR A 96 20.63 6.37 0.07
C THR A 96 19.50 5.36 0.20
N THR A 97 18.40 5.81 0.75
CA THR A 97 17.14 5.07 0.84
C THR A 97 15.97 6.03 0.63
N GLY A 98 14.79 5.53 0.33
CA GLY A 98 13.64 6.38 0.14
C GLY A 98 12.47 5.63 -0.46
N ALA A 99 11.32 6.30 -0.48
CA ALA A 99 10.14 5.80 -1.17
C ALA A 99 9.32 6.94 -1.78
N LEU A 100 8.64 6.63 -2.85
CA LEU A 100 7.62 7.46 -3.48
C LEU A 100 6.36 6.62 -3.61
N GLU A 101 5.27 7.07 -3.03
CA GLU A 101 3.97 6.40 -3.09
C GLU A 101 2.91 7.33 -3.65
N TYR A 102 2.09 6.80 -4.53
CA TYR A 102 0.86 7.43 -5.00
C TYR A 102 -0.31 6.51 -4.70
N THR A 103 -1.36 7.05 -4.10
CA THR A 103 -2.58 6.30 -3.78
C THR A 103 -3.80 7.06 -4.26
N TYR A 104 -4.68 6.34 -4.96
CA TYR A 104 -6.02 6.79 -5.32
C TYR A 104 -7.04 6.00 -4.51
N ARG A 105 -8.00 6.70 -3.89
CA ARG A 105 -9.08 6.09 -3.11
C ARG A 105 -10.42 6.64 -3.55
N ARG A 106 -11.39 5.75 -3.67
CA ARG A 106 -12.76 6.08 -4.00
C ARG A 106 -13.71 5.24 -3.17
N THR A 107 -14.61 5.89 -2.42
CA THR A 107 -15.72 5.19 -1.79
C THR A 107 -16.86 4.99 -2.76
N ARG A 108 -17.60 3.89 -2.58
CA ARG A 108 -18.85 3.62 -3.29
C ARG A 108 -19.85 2.98 -2.35
N ASN A 109 -21.13 3.25 -2.59
CA ASN A 109 -22.21 2.64 -1.81
C ASN A 109 -22.37 1.15 -2.21
N VAL A 110 -22.06 0.25 -1.31
CA VAL A 110 -22.15 -1.20 -1.49
C VAL A 110 -22.98 -1.89 -0.38
N TYR A 111 -23.55 -1.13 0.55
CA TYR A 111 -24.26 -1.66 1.72
C TYR A 111 -25.75 -1.26 1.79
N ASN A 112 -26.38 -1.00 0.68
CA ASN A 112 -27.79 -0.56 0.61
C ASN A 112 -28.08 0.65 1.50
N LEU A 113 -27.13 1.56 1.64
CA LEU A 113 -27.30 2.82 2.34
C LEU A 113 -28.22 3.73 1.51
N ASP A 114 -29.00 4.55 2.18
CA ASP A 114 -29.75 5.62 1.51
C ASP A 114 -28.79 6.48 0.70
N SER A 115 -29.13 6.72 -0.57
CA SER A 115 -28.25 7.42 -1.51
C SER A 115 -27.98 8.86 -1.07
N ALA A 116 -28.94 9.54 -0.45
CA ALA A 116 -28.75 10.89 0.04
C ALA A 116 -27.76 10.89 1.23
N VAL A 117 -27.95 10.00 2.20
CA VAL A 117 -27.05 9.85 3.35
C VAL A 117 -25.64 9.46 2.89
N TYR A 118 -25.56 8.56 1.92
CA TYR A 118 -24.25 8.16 1.38
C TYR A 118 -23.54 9.34 0.69
N HIS A 119 -24.25 10.09 -0.16
CA HIS A 119 -23.67 11.24 -0.84
C HIS A 119 -23.19 12.31 0.13
N ASP A 120 -23.97 12.61 1.13
CA ASP A 120 -23.69 13.71 2.05
C ASP A 120 -22.60 13.38 3.07
N ARG A 121 -22.47 12.10 3.47
CA ARG A 121 -21.60 11.73 4.59
C ARG A 121 -20.42 10.83 4.25
N PHE A 122 -20.55 9.94 3.29
CA PHE A 122 -19.58 8.85 3.11
C PHE A 122 -18.85 8.87 1.77
N LYS A 123 -19.38 9.57 0.78
CA LYS A 123 -18.76 9.62 -0.54
C LYS A 123 -17.55 10.54 -0.53
N TYR A 124 -16.41 10.03 -0.97
CA TYR A 124 -15.23 10.83 -1.26
C TYR A 124 -14.38 10.20 -2.36
N ILE A 125 -13.59 11.03 -3.01
CA ILE A 125 -12.51 10.63 -3.91
C ILE A 125 -11.29 11.43 -3.51
N ASN A 126 -10.20 10.74 -3.19
CA ASN A 126 -8.96 11.40 -2.86
C ASN A 126 -7.76 10.77 -3.56
N TYR A 127 -6.75 11.60 -3.75
CA TYR A 127 -5.42 11.22 -4.20
C TYR A 127 -4.43 11.62 -3.13
N SER A 128 -3.51 10.73 -2.79
CA SER A 128 -2.41 11.05 -1.89
C SER A 128 -1.08 10.73 -2.53
N MET A 129 -0.12 11.61 -2.30
CA MET A 129 1.28 11.42 -2.68
C MET A 129 2.10 11.51 -1.40
N ASP A 130 3.00 10.58 -1.21
CA ASP A 130 3.94 10.53 -0.11
C ASP A 130 5.33 10.23 -0.67
N ALA A 131 6.29 11.05 -0.33
CA ALA A 131 7.66 10.86 -0.77
C ALA A 131 8.61 11.13 0.40
N TRP A 132 9.59 10.26 0.57
CA TRP A 132 10.66 10.49 1.52
C TRP A 132 11.99 10.04 0.94
N PHE A 133 13.04 10.71 1.37
CA PHE A 133 14.41 10.41 1.01
C PHE A 133 15.28 10.46 2.26
N GLY A 134 16.17 9.50 2.39
CA GLY A 134 17.10 9.41 3.50
C GLY A 134 18.53 9.17 3.04
N TYR A 135 19.47 9.71 3.80
CA TYR A 135 20.90 9.61 3.54
C TYR A 135 21.66 9.22 4.82
N SER A 136 22.48 8.17 4.73
CA SER A 136 23.38 7.75 5.80
C SER A 136 24.70 8.50 5.71
N LEU A 137 25.05 9.23 6.76
CA LEU A 137 26.29 10.01 6.82
C LEU A 137 27.53 9.14 7.02
N ASP A 138 27.36 7.96 7.58
CA ASP A 138 28.46 7.10 8.00
C ASP A 138 28.72 5.92 7.04
N SER A 139 27.96 5.79 5.95
CA SER A 139 28.10 4.68 5.01
C SER A 139 29.48 4.61 4.35
N LYS A 140 30.04 5.75 3.97
CA LYS A 140 31.41 5.82 3.38
C LYS A 140 32.49 5.44 4.40
N ARG A 141 32.31 5.84 5.64
CA ARG A 141 33.27 5.57 6.71
C ARG A 141 33.34 4.07 7.03
N SER A 142 32.19 3.39 7.02
CA SER A 142 32.11 1.93 7.19
C SER A 142 32.87 1.17 6.09
N LEU A 143 32.84 1.69 4.84
CA LEU A 143 33.58 1.12 3.71
C LEU A 143 35.11 1.23 3.85
N TYR A 144 35.59 2.39 4.30
CA TYR A 144 37.04 2.66 4.36
C TYR A 144 37.74 2.11 5.60
N GLU A 145 37.06 2.10 6.75
CA GLU A 145 37.65 1.70 8.01
C GLU A 145 37.50 0.23 8.35
N ASN A 146 36.68 -0.54 7.55
CA ASN A 146 36.36 -1.96 7.79
C ASN A 146 36.00 -2.26 9.25
N LYS A 147 35.45 -1.26 9.96
CA LYS A 147 35.03 -1.29 11.35
C LYS A 147 33.52 -1.30 11.44
N GLU A 148 32.97 -2.19 12.22
CA GLU A 148 31.56 -2.10 12.63
C GLU A 148 31.33 -0.80 13.39
N ILE A 149 30.64 0.14 12.74
CA ILE A 149 30.25 1.40 13.38
C ILE A 149 29.05 1.10 14.26
N ARG A 150 29.21 1.27 15.58
CA ARG A 150 28.14 1.03 16.55
C ARG A 150 27.01 2.08 16.50
N MET A 151 27.24 3.20 15.86
CA MET A 151 26.27 4.30 15.78
C MET A 151 26.23 4.86 14.36
N HIS A 152 25.06 4.74 13.70
CA HIS A 152 24.85 5.29 12.37
C HIS A 152 24.05 6.59 12.45
N ARG A 153 24.55 7.64 11.83
CA ARG A 153 23.84 8.91 11.70
C ARG A 153 23.08 8.92 10.37
N PHE A 154 21.84 9.30 10.44
CA PHE A 154 20.93 9.27 9.32
C PHE A 154 20.12 10.57 9.27
N ILE A 155 19.97 11.13 8.08
CA ILE A 155 19.14 12.30 7.83
C ILE A 155 18.05 11.89 6.86
N ALA A 156 16.80 12.23 7.14
CA ALA A 156 15.69 11.99 6.25
C ALA A 156 14.80 13.22 6.12
N ILE A 157 14.21 13.38 4.93
CA ILE A 157 13.18 14.36 4.63
C ILE A 157 11.95 13.63 4.09
N ARG A 158 10.76 14.04 4.50
CA ARG A 158 9.49 13.50 4.01
C ARG A 158 8.52 14.62 3.69
N GLY A 159 7.83 14.49 2.57
CA GLY A 159 6.73 15.33 2.18
C GLY A 159 5.53 14.46 1.79
N PHE A 160 4.34 14.87 2.20
CA PHE A 160 3.11 14.22 1.77
C PHE A 160 2.06 15.27 1.41
N ARG A 161 1.15 14.90 0.50
CA ARG A 161 0.04 15.75 0.10
C ARG A 161 -1.17 14.89 -0.24
N THR A 162 -2.35 15.33 0.24
CA THR A 162 -3.63 14.71 -0.08
C THR A 162 -4.52 15.73 -0.78
N PHE A 163 -5.16 15.31 -1.86
CA PHE A 163 -6.12 16.10 -2.62
C PHE A 163 -7.46 15.38 -2.60
N PHE A 164 -8.50 16.12 -2.30
CA PHE A 164 -9.87 15.63 -2.40
C PHE A 164 -10.51 16.19 -3.66
N GLN A 165 -10.98 15.30 -4.55
CA GLN A 165 -11.84 15.66 -5.66
C GLN A 165 -13.29 15.76 -5.20
N ILE A 166 -13.71 14.86 -4.32
CA ILE A 166 -14.98 14.89 -3.61
C ILE A 166 -14.64 14.80 -2.14
N ILE A 167 -15.05 15.82 -1.38
CA ILE A 167 -14.78 15.95 0.04
C ILE A 167 -15.93 15.28 0.80
N PRO A 168 -15.67 14.42 1.81
CA PRO A 168 -16.72 13.91 2.68
C PRO A 168 -17.34 15.06 3.47
N ALA A 169 -18.64 15.00 3.71
CA ALA A 169 -19.30 15.97 4.56
C ALA A 169 -18.64 15.98 5.95
N GLN A 170 -18.32 17.15 6.43
CA GLN A 170 -17.82 17.33 7.80
C GLN A 170 -18.98 17.14 8.80
N TYR A 171 -18.70 16.47 9.91
CA TYR A 171 -19.64 16.28 11.02
C TYR A 171 -19.77 17.55 11.85
#